data_b5575db82e488b0d06d593134911f63e
#
_entry.id   b5575db82e488b0d06d593134911f63e
#
_cell.length_a   1.000
_cell.length_b   1.000
_cell.length_c   1.000
_cell.angle_alpha   90.00
_cell.angle_beta   90.00
_cell.angle_gamma   90.00
#
_symmetry.space_group_name_H-M   'P 1'
#
loop_
_entity.id
_entity.type
_entity.pdbx_description
1 polymer ?
#
loop_
_entity_poly.entity_id
_entity_poly.type
_entity_poly.pdbx_seq_one_letter_code
_entity_poly.pdbx_strand_id
1 'polypeptide(L)'
;HTEIIPSPTLSEMTGHEILLKPENLQVTGSFKIRGAYNKIASLTDEELARGIVTASAGNHAQGVAYAARERGAKATICMPTITPPLKVDATKAYGADVVLHGDVFDEAAAYAAKLSEEQGMIFVPPFDDYEVICGQGTIALEILEDVPNVTDIVVPLGGGGLGAGVALAVKTFKPEVRVIGAIPEGSPAYKNSLAAGRVMSADQVVTSAEGVAVKRPGDLPFALLNEFLDDIVTVSERDINEMILLMLEKHKLVVEAAGAVSLAALEHLNLRSRKFASAEGPHVVVPIMSGGNIDTVTMGAVIQKGMIARGRIMNFEVELPDTPGQLVKVATLLA
;
A
#
# COMPACT_ATOMS: atom_id res chain seq x y z
N HIS A 1 -14.17 -10.33 -3.18
CA HIS A 1 -14.11 -10.47 -1.71
C HIS A 1 -12.78 -11.11 -1.30
N THR A 2 -12.13 -10.58 -0.26
CA THR A 2 -10.97 -11.18 0.39
C THR A 2 -11.35 -11.59 1.81
N GLU A 3 -11.15 -12.87 2.13
CA GLU A 3 -11.53 -13.41 3.45
C GLU A 3 -10.65 -12.85 4.57
N ILE A 4 -11.24 -12.61 5.73
CA ILE A 4 -10.54 -12.17 6.94
C ILE A 4 -9.66 -13.31 7.48
N ILE A 5 -8.42 -12.99 7.84
CA ILE A 5 -7.46 -13.95 8.41
C ILE A 5 -7.16 -13.57 9.86
N PRO A 6 -7.52 -14.40 10.86
CA PRO A 6 -7.12 -14.16 12.25
C PRO A 6 -5.59 -14.20 12.43
N SER A 7 -5.06 -13.31 13.25
CA SER A 7 -3.63 -13.26 13.57
C SER A 7 -3.37 -13.47 15.07
N PRO A 8 -3.27 -14.72 15.55
CA PRO A 8 -2.96 -15.00 16.95
C PRO A 8 -1.63 -14.36 17.40
N THR A 9 -0.62 -14.37 16.53
CA THR A 9 0.69 -13.77 16.83
C THR A 9 0.59 -12.26 17.10
N LEU A 10 -0.08 -11.50 16.22
CA LEU A 10 -0.26 -10.06 16.42
C LEU A 10 -1.22 -9.77 17.57
N SER A 11 -2.21 -10.63 17.80
CA SER A 11 -3.12 -10.51 18.95
C SER A 11 -2.37 -10.66 20.28
N GLU A 12 -1.48 -11.64 20.36
CA GLU A 12 -0.62 -11.80 21.54
C GLU A 12 0.33 -10.61 21.76
N MET A 13 0.94 -10.10 20.69
CA MET A 13 1.86 -8.95 20.75
C MET A 13 1.16 -7.67 21.22
N THR A 14 -0.07 -7.43 20.77
CA THR A 14 -0.79 -6.17 21.03
C THR A 14 -1.72 -6.22 22.24
N GLY A 15 -2.14 -7.42 22.67
CA GLY A 15 -3.18 -7.61 23.68
C GLY A 15 -4.61 -7.28 23.17
N HIS A 16 -4.81 -7.26 21.84
CA HIS A 16 -6.07 -7.00 21.16
C HIS A 16 -6.39 -8.11 20.17
N GLU A 17 -7.63 -8.24 19.72
CA GLU A 17 -7.98 -9.16 18.64
C GLU A 17 -7.59 -8.56 17.29
N ILE A 18 -6.62 -9.15 16.60
CA ILE A 18 -6.15 -8.70 15.30
C ILE A 18 -6.63 -9.62 14.19
N LEU A 19 -7.38 -9.03 13.24
CA LEU A 19 -7.97 -9.72 12.10
C LEU A 19 -7.47 -9.05 10.81
N LEU A 20 -6.74 -9.78 9.98
CA LEU A 20 -6.07 -9.23 8.79
C LEU A 20 -7.06 -9.13 7.62
N LYS A 21 -7.10 -7.97 6.92
CA LYS A 21 -7.77 -7.83 5.61
C LYS A 21 -6.73 -7.94 4.50
N PRO A 22 -6.61 -9.13 3.84
CA PRO A 22 -5.47 -9.44 2.99
C PRO A 22 -5.69 -9.03 1.53
N GLU A 23 -5.62 -7.74 1.21
CA GLU A 23 -5.70 -7.24 -0.18
C GLU A 23 -4.47 -7.60 -1.02
N ASN A 24 -3.39 -8.07 -0.40
CA ASN A 24 -2.27 -8.72 -1.09
C ASN A 24 -2.65 -10.05 -1.78
N LEU A 25 -3.79 -10.65 -1.41
CA LEU A 25 -4.33 -11.86 -2.04
C LEU A 25 -5.36 -11.58 -3.14
N GLN A 26 -5.59 -10.33 -3.49
CA GLN A 26 -6.40 -9.94 -4.65
C GLN A 26 -5.82 -10.47 -5.96
N VAL A 27 -6.65 -10.56 -6.99
CA VAL A 27 -6.30 -11.09 -8.33
C VAL A 27 -5.03 -10.44 -8.91
N THR A 28 -4.84 -9.14 -8.69
CA THR A 28 -3.65 -8.40 -9.13
C THR A 28 -2.63 -8.19 -8.01
N GLY A 29 -2.75 -8.92 -6.88
CA GLY A 29 -1.84 -8.82 -5.75
C GLY A 29 -1.95 -7.53 -4.94
N SER A 30 -3.00 -6.70 -5.13
CA SER A 30 -3.24 -5.49 -4.35
C SER A 30 -4.69 -4.99 -4.46
N PHE A 31 -5.08 -4.12 -3.52
CA PHE A 31 -6.39 -3.48 -3.48
C PHE A 31 -6.72 -2.63 -4.72
N LYS A 32 -5.72 -2.20 -5.48
CA LYS A 32 -5.88 -1.26 -6.61
C LYS A 32 -6.89 -1.71 -7.65
N ILE A 33 -7.06 -3.00 -7.82
CA ILE A 33 -8.07 -3.57 -8.73
C ILE A 33 -9.48 -3.08 -8.41
N ARG A 34 -9.85 -2.89 -7.15
CA ARG A 34 -11.20 -2.51 -6.74
C ARG A 34 -11.61 -1.15 -7.31
N GLY A 35 -10.77 -0.12 -7.07
CA GLY A 35 -11.02 1.22 -7.58
C GLY A 35 -10.86 1.32 -9.10
N ALA A 36 -9.85 0.67 -9.67
CA ALA A 36 -9.67 0.63 -11.12
C ALA A 36 -10.86 -0.05 -11.81
N TYR A 37 -11.33 -1.18 -11.27
CA TYR A 37 -12.47 -1.88 -11.84
C TYR A 37 -13.76 -1.07 -11.71
N ASN A 38 -14.03 -0.48 -10.53
CA ASN A 38 -15.22 0.34 -10.33
C ASN A 38 -15.25 1.53 -11.30
N LYS A 39 -14.15 2.24 -11.46
CA LYS A 39 -14.02 3.36 -12.41
C LYS A 39 -14.27 2.90 -13.84
N ILE A 40 -13.62 1.83 -14.28
CA ILE A 40 -13.74 1.34 -15.65
C ILE A 40 -15.12 0.72 -15.90
N ALA A 41 -15.73 0.09 -14.89
CA ALA A 41 -17.09 -0.45 -14.98
C ALA A 41 -18.17 0.63 -15.09
N SER A 42 -17.93 1.83 -14.57
CA SER A 42 -18.86 2.96 -14.68
C SER A 42 -18.85 3.67 -16.04
N LEU A 43 -17.87 3.35 -16.90
CA LEU A 43 -17.75 3.95 -18.23
C LEU A 43 -18.78 3.39 -19.21
N THR A 44 -19.27 4.25 -20.08
CA THR A 44 -20.13 3.87 -21.21
C THR A 44 -19.35 3.12 -22.28
N ASP A 45 -20.04 2.40 -23.16
CA ASP A 45 -19.39 1.70 -24.27
C ASP A 45 -18.66 2.67 -25.23
N GLU A 46 -19.17 3.90 -25.40
CA GLU A 46 -18.52 4.95 -26.16
C GLU A 46 -17.21 5.42 -25.51
N GLU A 47 -17.19 5.54 -24.19
CA GLU A 47 -15.99 5.89 -23.42
C GLU A 47 -14.96 4.76 -23.45
N LEU A 48 -15.40 3.51 -23.29
CA LEU A 48 -14.53 2.32 -23.39
C LEU A 48 -13.90 2.20 -24.79
N ALA A 49 -14.65 2.53 -25.85
CA ALA A 49 -14.17 2.50 -27.24
C ALA A 49 -13.04 3.52 -27.50
N ARG A 50 -12.97 4.63 -26.74
CA ARG A 50 -11.88 5.62 -26.82
C ARG A 50 -10.56 5.09 -26.25
N GLY A 51 -10.63 4.02 -25.47
CA GLY A 51 -9.48 3.44 -24.76
C GLY A 51 -9.18 4.15 -23.44
N ILE A 52 -8.40 3.50 -22.63
CA ILE A 52 -8.05 3.88 -21.26
C ILE A 52 -6.59 4.22 -21.18
N VAL A 53 -6.23 5.25 -20.42
CA VAL A 53 -4.84 5.61 -20.18
C VAL A 53 -4.60 5.89 -18.69
N THR A 54 -3.43 5.52 -18.19
CA THR A 54 -2.94 5.90 -16.86
C THR A 54 -1.43 5.95 -16.81
N ALA A 55 -0.89 6.56 -15.77
CA ALA A 55 0.54 6.51 -15.45
C ALA A 55 0.75 5.77 -14.13
N SER A 56 1.46 4.66 -14.18
CA SER A 56 1.87 3.90 -13.00
C SER A 56 2.84 2.80 -13.38
N ALA A 57 3.88 2.57 -12.58
CA ALA A 57 4.80 1.46 -12.71
C ALA A 57 4.56 0.32 -11.69
N GLY A 58 3.42 0.34 -10.97
CA GLY A 58 3.14 -0.59 -9.87
C GLY A 58 1.71 -1.14 -9.88
N ASN A 59 1.14 -1.24 -8.68
CA ASN A 59 -0.16 -1.86 -8.44
C ASN A 59 -1.32 -1.27 -9.24
N HIS A 60 -1.32 0.06 -9.43
CA HIS A 60 -2.39 0.70 -10.20
C HIS A 60 -2.35 0.32 -11.69
N ALA A 61 -1.15 0.21 -12.27
CA ALA A 61 -0.95 -0.24 -13.64
C ALA A 61 -1.61 -1.62 -13.88
N GLN A 62 -1.34 -2.57 -13.01
CA GLN A 62 -1.89 -3.92 -13.09
C GLN A 62 -3.41 -3.92 -12.87
N GLY A 63 -3.91 -3.14 -11.92
CA GLY A 63 -5.34 -3.00 -11.67
C GLY A 63 -6.10 -2.44 -12.87
N VAL A 64 -5.59 -1.39 -13.51
CA VAL A 64 -6.19 -0.78 -14.72
C VAL A 64 -6.10 -1.75 -15.90
N ALA A 65 -4.95 -2.39 -16.13
CA ALA A 65 -4.77 -3.35 -17.20
C ALA A 65 -5.76 -4.51 -17.10
N TYR A 66 -5.87 -5.10 -15.91
CA TYR A 66 -6.83 -6.18 -15.66
C TYR A 66 -8.28 -5.72 -15.88
N ALA A 67 -8.69 -4.61 -15.28
CA ALA A 67 -10.06 -4.12 -15.37
C ALA A 67 -10.45 -3.74 -16.81
N ALA A 68 -9.54 -3.13 -17.57
CA ALA A 68 -9.75 -2.83 -18.98
C ALA A 68 -9.96 -4.09 -19.81
N ARG A 69 -9.12 -5.12 -19.60
CA ARG A 69 -9.27 -6.42 -20.27
C ARG A 69 -10.64 -7.04 -20.00
N GLU A 70 -11.06 -7.10 -18.74
CA GLU A 70 -12.36 -7.67 -18.36
C GLU A 70 -13.56 -6.93 -18.96
N ARG A 71 -13.38 -5.63 -19.27
CA ARG A 71 -14.38 -4.78 -19.93
C ARG A 71 -14.22 -4.69 -21.45
N GLY A 72 -13.26 -5.43 -22.04
CA GLY A 72 -13.01 -5.43 -23.47
C GLY A 72 -12.43 -4.12 -24.02
N ALA A 73 -11.87 -3.26 -23.16
CA ALA A 73 -11.28 -1.97 -23.53
C ALA A 73 -9.76 -2.10 -23.71
N LYS A 74 -9.19 -1.27 -24.60
CA LYS A 74 -7.74 -1.12 -24.71
C LYS A 74 -7.22 -0.22 -23.59
N ALA A 75 -6.11 -0.62 -22.97
CA ALA A 75 -5.44 0.19 -21.95
C ALA A 75 -4.01 0.51 -22.37
N THR A 76 -3.62 1.77 -22.24
CA THR A 76 -2.24 2.26 -22.41
C THR A 76 -1.71 2.70 -21.06
N ILE A 77 -0.62 2.07 -20.62
CA ILE A 77 0.00 2.36 -19.33
C ILE A 77 1.34 3.06 -19.58
N CYS A 78 1.45 4.32 -19.15
CA CYS A 78 2.68 5.09 -19.24
C CYS A 78 3.55 4.85 -18.01
N MET A 79 4.83 4.51 -18.24
CA MET A 79 5.82 4.22 -17.21
C MET A 79 7.12 4.96 -17.51
N PRO A 80 7.93 5.34 -16.50
CA PRO A 80 9.30 5.82 -16.73
C PRO A 80 10.15 4.80 -17.45
N THR A 81 11.13 5.26 -18.24
CA THR A 81 12.07 4.42 -19.00
C THR A 81 12.90 3.51 -18.10
N ILE A 82 13.16 3.93 -16.86
CA ILE A 82 13.93 3.19 -15.85
C ILE A 82 13.10 2.10 -15.14
N THR A 83 11.82 1.93 -15.49
CA THR A 83 10.96 0.92 -14.85
C THR A 83 11.52 -0.50 -15.05
N PRO A 84 11.68 -1.28 -13.97
CA PRO A 84 12.18 -2.64 -14.06
C PRO A 84 11.37 -3.51 -15.03
N PRO A 85 12.02 -4.33 -15.87
CA PRO A 85 11.34 -5.17 -16.86
C PRO A 85 10.24 -6.05 -16.26
N LEU A 86 10.44 -6.59 -15.06
CA LEU A 86 9.44 -7.41 -14.36
C LEU A 86 8.11 -6.68 -14.14
N LYS A 87 8.15 -5.37 -13.80
CA LYS A 87 6.92 -4.56 -13.61
C LYS A 87 6.23 -4.30 -14.96
N VAL A 88 7.01 -4.07 -16.02
CA VAL A 88 6.51 -3.91 -17.40
C VAL A 88 5.83 -5.19 -17.86
N ASP A 89 6.49 -6.33 -17.72
CA ASP A 89 5.99 -7.62 -18.17
C ASP A 89 4.74 -8.06 -17.38
N ALA A 90 4.72 -7.83 -16.06
CA ALA A 90 3.55 -8.09 -15.24
C ALA A 90 2.32 -7.30 -15.71
N THR A 91 2.51 -6.03 -16.12
CA THR A 91 1.40 -5.20 -16.65
C THR A 91 0.96 -5.67 -18.03
N LYS A 92 1.90 -6.00 -18.93
CA LYS A 92 1.61 -6.55 -20.26
C LYS A 92 0.89 -7.90 -20.20
N ALA A 93 1.18 -8.72 -19.17
CA ALA A 93 0.51 -10.01 -18.97
C ALA A 93 -1.00 -9.87 -18.75
N TYR A 94 -1.46 -8.71 -18.30
CA TYR A 94 -2.88 -8.36 -18.19
C TYR A 94 -3.47 -7.78 -19.49
N GLY A 95 -2.69 -7.69 -20.58
CA GLY A 95 -3.18 -7.30 -21.90
C GLY A 95 -3.09 -5.80 -22.22
N ALA A 96 -2.42 -5.00 -21.40
CA ALA A 96 -2.23 -3.58 -21.66
C ALA A 96 -1.02 -3.29 -22.57
N ASP A 97 -1.12 -2.23 -23.35
CA ASP A 97 0.00 -1.61 -24.02
C ASP A 97 0.81 -0.78 -23.04
N VAL A 98 2.12 -1.02 -22.93
CA VAL A 98 3.01 -0.25 -22.06
C VAL A 98 3.86 0.69 -22.88
N VAL A 99 3.79 1.98 -22.57
CA VAL A 99 4.61 3.03 -23.17
C VAL A 99 5.63 3.51 -22.16
N LEU A 100 6.91 3.32 -22.45
CA LEU A 100 8.00 3.86 -21.64
C LEU A 100 8.32 5.29 -22.10
N HIS A 101 8.14 6.26 -21.19
CA HIS A 101 8.34 7.68 -21.50
C HIS A 101 8.87 8.47 -20.31
N GLY A 102 9.91 9.26 -20.56
CA GLY A 102 10.57 10.06 -19.54
C GLY A 102 11.41 9.25 -18.56
N ASP A 103 12.16 9.92 -17.72
CA ASP A 103 13.07 9.29 -16.75
C ASP A 103 12.44 9.22 -15.33
N VAL A 104 11.43 10.06 -15.07
CA VAL A 104 10.73 10.13 -13.77
C VAL A 104 9.22 9.95 -13.94
N PHE A 105 8.55 9.63 -12.84
CA PHE A 105 7.11 9.41 -12.83
C PHE A 105 6.31 10.61 -13.35
N ASP A 106 6.71 11.84 -13.01
CA ASP A 106 5.98 13.05 -13.42
C ASP A 106 5.97 13.25 -14.93
N GLU A 107 7.02 12.85 -15.64
CA GLU A 107 7.10 12.90 -17.11
C GLU A 107 6.18 11.85 -17.75
N ALA A 108 6.17 10.63 -17.21
CA ALA A 108 5.23 9.58 -17.67
C ALA A 108 3.77 9.99 -17.41
N ALA A 109 3.50 10.64 -16.27
CA ALA A 109 2.17 11.15 -15.93
C ALA A 109 1.73 12.28 -16.86
N ALA A 110 2.61 13.23 -17.17
CA ALA A 110 2.35 14.30 -18.13
C ALA A 110 2.07 13.73 -19.53
N TYR A 111 2.80 12.70 -19.93
CA TYR A 111 2.57 12.04 -21.21
C TYR A 111 1.22 11.30 -21.25
N ALA A 112 0.83 10.63 -20.19
CA ALA A 112 -0.49 10.00 -20.09
C ALA A 112 -1.63 11.03 -20.15
N ALA A 113 -1.47 12.19 -19.49
CA ALA A 113 -2.42 13.30 -19.58
C ALA A 113 -2.53 13.83 -21.02
N LYS A 114 -1.40 13.99 -21.71
CA LYS A 114 -1.35 14.40 -23.10
C LYS A 114 -2.08 13.42 -24.02
N LEU A 115 -1.91 12.10 -23.85
CA LEU A 115 -2.66 11.10 -24.61
C LEU A 115 -4.16 11.18 -24.35
N SER A 116 -4.57 11.46 -23.12
CA SER A 116 -5.97 11.69 -22.77
C SER A 116 -6.54 12.89 -23.52
N GLU A 117 -5.84 14.03 -23.52
CA GLU A 117 -6.29 15.27 -24.18
C GLU A 117 -6.30 15.16 -25.71
N GLU A 118 -5.20 14.66 -26.32
CA GLU A 118 -5.04 14.66 -27.78
C GLU A 118 -5.82 13.52 -28.47
N GLN A 119 -5.94 12.36 -27.81
CA GLN A 119 -6.58 11.17 -28.39
C GLN A 119 -7.98 10.88 -27.78
N GLY A 120 -8.40 11.67 -26.79
CA GLY A 120 -9.67 11.49 -26.12
C GLY A 120 -9.76 10.25 -25.24
N MET A 121 -8.62 9.62 -24.89
CA MET A 121 -8.58 8.45 -24.03
C MET A 121 -9.06 8.79 -22.61
N ILE A 122 -9.69 7.84 -21.95
CA ILE A 122 -10.17 8.03 -20.57
C ILE A 122 -9.01 7.84 -19.59
N PHE A 123 -8.66 8.91 -18.90
CA PHE A 123 -7.64 8.85 -17.85
C PHE A 123 -8.21 8.23 -16.56
N VAL A 124 -7.54 7.20 -16.04
CA VAL A 124 -7.90 6.55 -14.78
C VAL A 124 -6.85 6.88 -13.73
N PRO A 125 -7.12 7.83 -12.80
CA PRO A 125 -6.14 8.25 -11.81
C PRO A 125 -5.97 7.20 -10.70
N PRO A 126 -4.80 7.16 -10.02
CA PRO A 126 -4.50 6.13 -9.04
C PRO A 126 -5.23 6.28 -7.69
N PHE A 127 -5.84 7.44 -7.41
CA PHE A 127 -6.50 7.72 -6.13
C PHE A 127 -7.46 8.93 -6.12
N ASP A 128 -7.22 9.97 -6.93
CA ASP A 128 -7.98 11.23 -6.89
C ASP A 128 -9.13 11.22 -7.89
N ASP A 129 -10.09 10.33 -7.66
CA ASP A 129 -11.30 10.18 -8.48
C ASP A 129 -12.38 9.51 -7.62
N TYR A 130 -13.60 10.00 -7.72
CA TYR A 130 -14.72 9.54 -6.91
C TYR A 130 -15.02 8.06 -7.10
N GLU A 131 -15.07 7.57 -8.35
CA GLU A 131 -15.35 6.16 -8.64
C GLU A 131 -14.21 5.24 -8.16
N VAL A 132 -12.96 5.70 -8.28
CA VAL A 132 -11.82 4.97 -7.71
C VAL A 132 -11.94 4.86 -6.19
N ILE A 133 -12.27 5.96 -5.51
CA ILE A 133 -12.46 5.99 -4.05
C ILE A 133 -13.61 5.07 -3.63
N CYS A 134 -14.75 5.12 -4.33
CA CYS A 134 -15.90 4.25 -4.06
C CYS A 134 -15.53 2.76 -4.20
N GLY A 135 -14.79 2.40 -5.24
CA GLY A 135 -14.30 1.03 -5.41
C GLY A 135 -13.41 0.57 -4.24
N GLN A 136 -12.53 1.43 -3.71
CA GLN A 136 -11.71 1.12 -2.54
C GLN A 136 -12.56 0.97 -1.27
N GLY A 137 -13.64 1.74 -1.14
CA GLY A 137 -14.58 1.67 -0.03
C GLY A 137 -15.26 0.30 0.14
N THR A 138 -15.33 -0.50 -0.92
CA THR A 138 -15.86 -1.87 -0.84
C THR A 138 -15.12 -2.76 0.15
N ILE A 139 -13.85 -2.46 0.43
CA ILE A 139 -13.07 -3.17 1.47
C ILE A 139 -13.72 -2.98 2.85
N ALA A 140 -14.15 -1.76 3.16
CA ALA A 140 -14.82 -1.48 4.43
C ALA A 140 -16.17 -2.21 4.52
N LEU A 141 -16.94 -2.27 3.44
CA LEU A 141 -18.21 -3.01 3.42
C LEU A 141 -17.99 -4.48 3.76
N GLU A 142 -16.98 -5.11 3.16
CA GLU A 142 -16.62 -6.50 3.47
C GLU A 142 -16.15 -6.65 4.93
N ILE A 143 -15.34 -5.73 5.47
CA ILE A 143 -14.91 -5.77 6.87
C ILE A 143 -16.11 -5.64 7.82
N LEU A 144 -17.03 -4.72 7.55
CA LEU A 144 -18.20 -4.51 8.40
C LEU A 144 -19.18 -5.70 8.37
N GLU A 145 -19.23 -6.43 7.26
CA GLU A 145 -20.01 -7.66 7.11
C GLU A 145 -19.36 -8.85 7.83
N ASP A 146 -18.05 -9.08 7.55
CA ASP A 146 -17.30 -10.23 8.07
C ASP A 146 -16.97 -10.10 9.58
N VAL A 147 -16.82 -8.86 10.08
CA VAL A 147 -16.43 -8.54 11.46
C VAL A 147 -17.42 -7.55 12.07
N PRO A 148 -18.63 -8.00 12.45
CA PRO A 148 -19.67 -7.11 12.97
C PRO A 148 -19.31 -6.36 14.25
N ASN A 149 -18.32 -6.83 15.01
CA ASN A 149 -17.82 -6.25 16.25
C ASN A 149 -16.49 -5.50 16.06
N VAL A 150 -16.09 -5.18 14.82
CA VAL A 150 -14.88 -4.37 14.57
C VAL A 150 -14.95 -3.03 15.31
N THR A 151 -13.85 -2.65 15.91
CA THR A 151 -13.73 -1.37 16.64
C THR A 151 -12.82 -0.37 15.96
N ASP A 152 -11.78 -0.87 15.27
CA ASP A 152 -10.75 -0.05 14.66
C ASP A 152 -10.30 -0.66 13.33
N ILE A 153 -10.19 0.17 12.30
CA ILE A 153 -9.63 -0.23 10.99
C ILE A 153 -8.38 0.61 10.76
N VAL A 154 -7.26 -0.05 10.44
CA VAL A 154 -5.98 0.61 10.16
C VAL A 154 -5.69 0.56 8.68
N VAL A 155 -5.48 1.73 8.05
CA VAL A 155 -5.34 1.86 6.61
C VAL A 155 -4.07 2.61 6.23
N PRO A 156 -3.25 2.10 5.28
CA PRO A 156 -2.08 2.82 4.81
C PRO A 156 -2.48 4.03 3.94
N LEU A 157 -1.83 5.18 4.16
CA LEU A 157 -2.09 6.42 3.44
C LEU A 157 -0.90 6.84 2.58
N GLY A 158 -1.13 6.93 1.28
CA GLY A 158 -0.26 7.59 0.30
C GLY A 158 -0.99 8.75 -0.36
N GLY A 159 -1.54 8.57 -1.56
CA GLY A 159 -2.43 9.55 -2.20
C GLY A 159 -3.80 9.71 -1.54
N GLY A 160 -4.19 8.77 -0.67
CA GLY A 160 -5.38 8.83 0.18
C GLY A 160 -6.61 8.10 -0.33
N GLY A 161 -6.65 7.64 -1.59
CA GLY A 161 -7.86 7.04 -2.17
C GLY A 161 -8.39 5.81 -1.41
N LEU A 162 -7.50 4.93 -0.93
CA LEU A 162 -7.90 3.79 -0.10
C LEU A 162 -8.50 4.25 1.23
N GLY A 163 -7.77 5.09 1.95
CA GLY A 163 -8.22 5.60 3.25
C GLY A 163 -9.53 6.37 3.15
N ALA A 164 -9.68 7.21 2.11
CA ALA A 164 -10.90 7.99 1.87
C ALA A 164 -12.11 7.08 1.61
N GLY A 165 -11.96 6.07 0.77
CA GLY A 165 -13.03 5.11 0.50
C GLY A 165 -13.43 4.31 1.75
N VAL A 166 -12.43 3.82 2.50
CA VAL A 166 -12.68 3.10 3.75
C VAL A 166 -13.35 4.00 4.79
N ALA A 167 -12.83 5.22 5.01
CA ALA A 167 -13.39 6.13 6.00
C ALA A 167 -14.82 6.56 5.65
N LEU A 168 -15.08 6.90 4.39
CA LEU A 168 -16.41 7.27 3.92
C LEU A 168 -17.41 6.13 4.16
N ALA A 169 -17.07 4.90 3.78
CA ALA A 169 -17.97 3.75 3.97
C ALA A 169 -18.18 3.46 5.47
N VAL A 170 -17.12 3.43 6.26
CA VAL A 170 -17.23 3.19 7.71
C VAL A 170 -18.09 4.25 8.36
N LYS A 171 -17.85 5.53 8.14
CA LYS A 171 -18.61 6.61 8.79
C LYS A 171 -20.07 6.70 8.32
N THR A 172 -20.35 6.15 7.14
CA THR A 172 -21.74 6.05 6.64
C THR A 172 -22.52 4.93 7.34
N PHE A 173 -21.92 3.75 7.55
CA PHE A 173 -22.64 2.57 8.02
C PHE A 173 -22.44 2.24 9.49
N LYS A 174 -21.24 2.54 10.05
CA LYS A 174 -20.87 2.32 11.46
C LYS A 174 -19.96 3.45 11.97
N PRO A 175 -20.49 4.66 12.19
CA PRO A 175 -19.70 5.84 12.56
C PRO A 175 -18.92 5.70 13.87
N GLU A 176 -19.29 4.77 14.73
CA GLU A 176 -18.58 4.43 15.96
C GLU A 176 -17.26 3.69 15.74
N VAL A 177 -17.06 3.03 14.60
CA VAL A 177 -15.81 2.36 14.26
C VAL A 177 -14.76 3.41 13.88
N ARG A 178 -13.57 3.31 14.46
CA ARG A 178 -12.48 4.23 14.15
C ARG A 178 -11.73 3.82 12.88
N VAL A 179 -11.37 4.81 12.10
CA VAL A 179 -10.47 4.65 10.94
C VAL A 179 -9.17 5.38 11.23
N ILE A 180 -8.08 4.63 11.30
CA ILE A 180 -6.76 5.13 11.67
C ILE A 180 -5.84 5.04 10.44
N GLY A 181 -5.33 6.18 10.01
CA GLY A 181 -4.35 6.26 8.94
C GLY A 181 -2.96 5.87 9.42
N ALA A 182 -2.22 5.14 8.60
CA ALA A 182 -0.84 4.79 8.86
C ALA A 182 0.07 5.30 7.74
N ILE A 183 1.17 5.98 8.10
CA ILE A 183 2.15 6.53 7.14
C ILE A 183 3.57 6.19 7.54
N PRO A 184 4.49 5.98 6.58
CA PRO A 184 5.91 5.94 6.87
C PRO A 184 6.42 7.32 7.32
N GLU A 185 7.39 7.36 8.22
CA GLU A 185 8.07 8.60 8.64
C GLU A 185 8.62 9.38 7.44
N GLY A 186 9.16 8.67 6.45
CA GLY A 186 9.71 9.25 5.23
C GLY A 186 8.67 9.71 4.20
N SER A 187 7.35 9.57 4.46
CA SER A 187 6.27 10.05 3.59
C SER A 187 5.27 10.93 4.36
N PRO A 188 5.67 12.13 4.81
CA PRO A 188 4.91 12.92 5.79
C PRO A 188 3.78 13.77 5.18
N ALA A 189 3.55 13.74 3.87
CA ALA A 189 2.65 14.67 3.17
C ALA A 189 1.23 14.69 3.77
N TYR A 190 0.67 13.52 4.11
CA TYR A 190 -0.67 13.44 4.73
C TYR A 190 -0.72 14.05 6.12
N LYS A 191 0.25 13.73 6.98
CA LYS A 191 0.34 14.29 8.34
C LYS A 191 0.46 15.81 8.31
N ASN A 192 1.31 16.33 7.43
CA ASN A 192 1.50 17.77 7.26
C ASN A 192 0.22 18.44 6.74
N SER A 193 -0.48 17.79 5.80
CA SER A 193 -1.73 18.30 5.24
C SER A 193 -2.84 18.38 6.29
N LEU A 194 -3.03 17.34 7.09
CA LEU A 194 -4.02 17.34 8.18
C LEU A 194 -3.71 18.40 9.25
N ALA A 195 -2.44 18.53 9.62
CA ALA A 195 -2.02 19.56 10.57
C ALA A 195 -2.25 20.99 10.05
N ALA A 196 -2.11 21.20 8.73
CA ALA A 196 -2.31 22.50 8.07
C ALA A 196 -3.77 22.79 7.70
N GLY A 197 -4.67 21.80 7.77
CA GLY A 197 -6.06 21.90 7.31
C GLY A 197 -6.20 22.12 5.79
N ARG A 198 -5.16 21.84 5.00
CA ARG A 198 -5.12 21.95 3.55
C ARG A 198 -4.07 21.02 2.96
N VAL A 199 -4.22 20.66 1.69
CA VAL A 199 -3.24 19.84 0.99
C VAL A 199 -1.87 20.52 0.96
N MET A 200 -0.85 19.80 1.45
CA MET A 200 0.56 20.18 1.47
C MET A 200 1.38 19.17 0.68
N SER A 201 2.32 19.65 -0.10
CA SER A 201 3.34 18.79 -0.73
C SER A 201 4.53 18.60 0.22
N ALA A 202 5.11 17.41 0.22
CA ALA A 202 6.39 17.16 0.86
C ALA A 202 7.53 17.48 -0.11
N ASP A 203 8.59 18.10 0.39
CA ASP A 203 9.78 18.41 -0.41
C ASP A 203 10.49 17.13 -0.85
N GLN A 204 10.56 16.18 0.07
CA GLN A 204 11.20 14.89 -0.14
C GLN A 204 10.32 13.75 0.39
N VAL A 205 10.38 12.61 -0.28
CA VAL A 205 9.79 11.35 0.19
C VAL A 205 10.87 10.28 0.12
N VAL A 206 11.16 9.65 1.25
CA VAL A 206 12.20 8.62 1.38
C VAL A 206 11.62 7.45 2.17
N THR A 207 11.12 6.45 1.47
CA THR A 207 10.58 5.22 2.07
C THR A 207 10.68 4.06 1.11
N SER A 208 10.84 2.85 1.63
CA SER A 208 10.75 1.60 0.87
C SER A 208 9.30 1.25 0.49
N ALA A 209 8.32 1.88 1.13
CA ALA A 209 6.90 1.67 0.88
C ALA A 209 6.43 2.44 -0.38
N GLU A 210 6.89 2.02 -1.57
CA GLU A 210 6.65 2.72 -2.85
C GLU A 210 5.17 3.04 -3.09
N GLY A 211 4.25 2.12 -2.73
CA GLY A 211 2.81 2.31 -2.94
C GLY A 211 2.19 3.46 -2.15
N VAL A 212 2.89 3.97 -1.11
CA VAL A 212 2.48 5.13 -0.31
C VAL A 212 3.50 6.27 -0.35
N ALA A 213 4.53 6.17 -1.18
CA ALA A 213 5.55 7.21 -1.40
C ALA A 213 5.00 8.34 -2.28
N VAL A 214 4.09 9.14 -1.75
CA VAL A 214 3.39 10.19 -2.49
C VAL A 214 3.76 11.57 -1.95
N LYS A 215 4.25 12.45 -2.85
CA LYS A 215 4.64 13.82 -2.47
C LYS A 215 3.45 14.71 -2.11
N ARG A 216 2.31 14.51 -2.76
CA ARG A 216 1.11 15.34 -2.57
C ARG A 216 -0.14 14.46 -2.49
N PRO A 217 -0.94 14.53 -1.40
CA PRO A 217 -2.26 13.91 -1.32
C PRO A 217 -3.19 14.37 -2.43
N GLY A 218 -4.17 13.52 -2.82
CA GLY A 218 -5.25 13.94 -3.68
C GLY A 218 -6.16 14.98 -3.01
N ASP A 219 -6.76 15.85 -3.80
CA ASP A 219 -7.64 16.90 -3.26
C ASP A 219 -8.94 16.32 -2.71
N LEU A 220 -9.59 15.42 -3.45
CA LEU A 220 -10.80 14.74 -3.00
C LEU A 220 -10.54 13.76 -1.84
N PRO A 221 -9.52 12.88 -1.88
CA PRO A 221 -9.16 12.07 -0.73
C PRO A 221 -8.85 12.87 0.52
N PHE A 222 -8.15 14.00 0.39
CA PHE A 222 -7.85 14.87 1.54
C PHE A 222 -9.12 15.45 2.16
N ALA A 223 -10.04 15.96 1.35
CA ALA A 223 -11.30 16.51 1.84
C ALA A 223 -12.08 15.48 2.67
N LEU A 224 -12.19 14.24 2.17
CA LEU A 224 -12.85 13.15 2.88
C LEU A 224 -12.13 12.74 4.16
N LEU A 225 -10.79 12.58 4.11
CA LEU A 225 -10.03 12.16 5.27
C LEU A 225 -9.89 13.25 6.34
N ASN A 226 -9.90 14.51 5.96
CA ASN A 226 -9.93 15.62 6.93
C ASN A 226 -11.23 15.64 7.74
N GLU A 227 -12.32 15.10 7.18
CA GLU A 227 -13.62 14.99 7.84
C GLU A 227 -13.78 13.68 8.62
N PHE A 228 -13.36 12.55 8.04
CA PHE A 228 -13.74 11.22 8.49
C PHE A 228 -12.63 10.41 9.16
N LEU A 229 -11.36 10.82 9.08
CA LEU A 229 -10.27 10.11 9.71
C LEU A 229 -10.22 10.41 11.21
N ASP A 230 -10.13 9.39 12.05
CA ASP A 230 -10.12 9.55 13.51
C ASP A 230 -8.71 9.82 14.06
N ASP A 231 -7.68 9.23 13.45
CA ASP A 231 -6.29 9.38 13.92
C ASP A 231 -5.29 9.07 12.78
N ILE A 232 -4.03 9.46 12.96
CA ILE A 232 -2.94 9.15 12.05
C ILE A 232 -1.68 8.74 12.82
N VAL A 233 -1.12 7.59 12.46
CA VAL A 233 0.07 7.00 13.08
C VAL A 233 1.23 7.01 12.09
N THR A 234 2.41 7.31 12.59
CA THR A 234 3.66 7.30 11.83
C THR A 234 4.49 6.08 12.23
N VAL A 235 5.03 5.35 11.24
CA VAL A 235 5.84 4.15 11.44
C VAL A 235 7.22 4.29 10.81
N SER A 236 8.22 3.63 11.41
CA SER A 236 9.59 3.63 10.88
C SER A 236 9.77 2.57 9.78
N GLU A 237 10.82 2.73 8.96
CA GLU A 237 11.23 1.70 7.99
C GLU A 237 11.59 0.37 8.68
N ARG A 238 12.09 0.43 9.91
CA ARG A 238 12.37 -0.76 10.70
C ARG A 238 11.09 -1.53 11.03
N ASP A 239 10.06 -0.84 11.50
CA ASP A 239 8.78 -1.46 11.87
C ASP A 239 8.13 -2.10 10.64
N ILE A 240 8.18 -1.44 9.49
CA ILE A 240 7.68 -1.97 8.21
C ILE A 240 8.41 -3.26 7.84
N ASN A 241 9.74 -3.27 7.88
CA ASN A 241 10.55 -4.45 7.53
C ASN A 241 10.31 -5.61 8.50
N GLU A 242 10.16 -5.34 9.81
CA GLU A 242 9.82 -6.36 10.80
C GLU A 242 8.46 -7.00 10.52
N MET A 243 7.45 -6.22 10.12
CA MET A 243 6.13 -6.77 9.78
C MET A 243 6.15 -7.59 8.49
N ILE A 244 6.90 -7.19 7.46
CA ILE A 244 7.08 -8.03 6.25
C ILE A 244 7.65 -9.39 6.64
N LEU A 245 8.69 -9.40 7.47
CA LEU A 245 9.34 -10.63 7.91
C LEU A 245 8.42 -11.47 8.78
N LEU A 246 7.65 -10.85 9.67
CA LEU A 246 6.68 -11.53 10.54
C LEU A 246 5.58 -12.20 9.70
N MET A 247 5.04 -11.49 8.68
CA MET A 247 4.02 -12.07 7.78
C MET A 247 4.58 -13.29 7.05
N LEU A 248 5.79 -13.19 6.52
CA LEU A 248 6.45 -14.32 5.83
C LEU A 248 6.69 -15.51 6.77
N GLU A 249 7.25 -15.26 7.97
CA GLU A 249 7.62 -16.32 8.91
C GLU A 249 6.42 -16.96 9.62
N LYS A 250 5.45 -16.17 10.06
CA LYS A 250 4.34 -16.63 10.91
C LYS A 250 3.07 -16.93 10.14
N HIS A 251 2.74 -16.10 9.15
CA HIS A 251 1.50 -16.23 8.39
C HIS A 251 1.69 -16.89 7.01
N LYS A 252 2.93 -17.02 6.52
CA LYS A 252 3.25 -17.51 5.16
C LYS A 252 2.64 -16.62 4.07
N LEU A 253 2.48 -15.34 4.39
CA LEU A 253 1.96 -14.33 3.49
C LEU A 253 3.08 -13.42 2.98
N VAL A 254 3.06 -13.16 1.68
CA VAL A 254 3.95 -12.17 1.05
C VAL A 254 3.26 -10.82 1.06
N VAL A 255 3.89 -9.83 1.67
CA VAL A 255 3.39 -8.46 1.77
C VAL A 255 4.49 -7.51 1.30
N GLU A 256 4.15 -6.53 0.47
CA GLU A 256 5.06 -5.45 0.11
C GLU A 256 5.16 -4.39 1.22
N ALA A 257 6.17 -3.53 1.17
CA ALA A 257 6.38 -2.52 2.21
C ALA A 257 5.15 -1.62 2.42
N ALA A 258 4.47 -1.18 1.35
CA ALA A 258 3.24 -0.40 1.46
C ALA A 258 2.08 -1.17 2.13
N GLY A 259 2.01 -2.48 1.89
CA GLY A 259 1.02 -3.36 2.53
C GLY A 259 1.30 -3.62 4.00
N ALA A 260 2.56 -3.51 4.43
CA ALA A 260 2.98 -3.72 5.82
C ALA A 260 2.83 -2.47 6.70
N VAL A 261 2.60 -1.28 6.15
CA VAL A 261 2.49 -0.02 6.91
C VAL A 261 1.38 -0.07 7.96
N SER A 262 0.21 -0.61 7.61
CA SER A 262 -0.91 -0.77 8.56
C SER A 262 -0.61 -1.76 9.68
N LEU A 263 0.17 -2.80 9.39
CA LEU A 263 0.62 -3.77 10.39
C LEU A 263 1.63 -3.15 11.34
N ALA A 264 2.60 -2.40 10.80
CA ALA A 264 3.61 -1.68 11.58
C ALA A 264 2.99 -0.66 12.55
N ALA A 265 1.85 -0.09 12.18
CA ALA A 265 1.13 0.86 13.03
C ALA A 265 0.53 0.23 14.29
N LEU A 266 0.29 -1.09 14.34
CA LEU A 266 -0.38 -1.76 15.44
C LEU A 266 0.31 -1.55 16.80
N GLU A 267 1.63 -1.52 16.85
CA GLU A 267 2.41 -1.31 18.07
C GLU A 267 2.37 0.16 18.55
N HIS A 268 2.01 1.09 17.67
CA HIS A 268 1.97 2.53 17.93
C HIS A 268 0.54 3.06 18.18
N LEU A 269 -0.47 2.19 18.14
CA LEU A 269 -1.86 2.60 18.32
C LEU A 269 -2.13 3.01 19.76
N ASN A 270 -2.66 4.22 19.94
CA ASN A 270 -3.20 4.65 21.23
C ASN A 270 -4.66 4.22 21.39
N LEU A 271 -4.87 2.92 21.68
CA LEU A 271 -6.21 2.35 21.80
C LEU A 271 -6.87 2.68 23.14
N ARG A 272 -6.14 3.20 24.14
CA ARG A 272 -6.66 3.58 25.47
C ARG A 272 -7.31 4.96 25.49
N SER A 273 -6.99 5.82 24.54
CA SER A 273 -7.49 7.20 24.45
C SER A 273 -8.81 7.26 23.67
N ARG A 274 -9.89 6.75 24.24
CA ARG A 274 -11.21 6.81 23.58
C ARG A 274 -12.00 8.04 23.99
N LYS A 275 -12.33 8.92 23.05
CA LYS A 275 -13.43 9.90 23.20
C LYS A 275 -14.82 9.24 23.16
N PHE A 276 -14.94 7.98 22.70
CA PHE A 276 -16.23 7.32 22.40
C PHE A 276 -16.37 5.87 22.93
N ALA A 277 -15.47 5.38 23.79
CA ALA A 277 -15.58 3.99 24.25
C ALA A 277 -16.27 3.88 25.61
N SER A 278 -17.43 3.27 25.58
CA SER A 278 -18.12 2.68 26.74
C SER A 278 -17.69 1.22 27.03
N ALA A 279 -16.68 0.69 26.32
CA ALA A 279 -16.29 -0.72 26.43
C ALA A 279 -14.93 -0.87 27.15
N GLU A 280 -14.96 -1.37 28.37
CA GLU A 280 -13.85 -2.05 29.01
C GLU A 280 -13.70 -3.43 28.34
N GLY A 281 -12.75 -3.58 27.42
CA GLY A 281 -12.50 -4.86 26.74
C GLY A 281 -11.43 -4.77 25.65
N PRO A 282 -10.96 -5.89 25.12
CA PRO A 282 -10.04 -5.92 24.01
C PRO A 282 -10.69 -5.29 22.78
N HIS A 283 -9.90 -4.51 22.02
CA HIS A 283 -10.32 -3.99 20.72
C HIS A 283 -10.29 -5.11 19.68
N VAL A 284 -11.16 -5.01 18.67
CA VAL A 284 -11.12 -5.80 17.45
C VAL A 284 -10.59 -4.91 16.34
N VAL A 285 -9.34 -5.12 15.98
CA VAL A 285 -8.59 -4.24 15.06
C VAL A 285 -8.36 -4.94 13.74
N VAL A 286 -8.71 -4.28 12.64
CA VAL A 286 -8.54 -4.81 11.29
C VAL A 286 -7.53 -3.95 10.51
N PRO A 287 -6.24 -4.34 10.44
CA PRO A 287 -5.29 -3.74 9.53
C PRO A 287 -5.50 -4.23 8.10
N ILE A 288 -5.46 -3.31 7.13
CA ILE A 288 -5.56 -3.62 5.71
C ILE A 288 -4.17 -3.83 5.13
N MET A 289 -3.83 -5.07 4.76
CA MET A 289 -2.62 -5.40 4.01
C MET A 289 -2.82 -5.06 2.54
N SER A 290 -2.46 -3.86 2.15
CA SER A 290 -2.90 -3.24 0.89
C SER A 290 -2.34 -3.86 -0.39
N GLY A 291 -1.20 -4.61 -0.33
CA GLY A 291 -0.59 -5.27 -1.48
C GLY A 291 0.58 -6.18 -1.12
N GLY A 292 0.96 -7.02 -2.08
CA GLY A 292 2.03 -8.00 -1.96
C GLY A 292 2.97 -8.10 -3.17
N ASN A 293 2.91 -7.13 -4.09
CA ASN A 293 3.71 -7.13 -5.32
C ASN A 293 5.16 -6.67 -5.08
N ILE A 294 5.85 -7.35 -4.20
CA ILE A 294 7.27 -7.16 -3.91
C ILE A 294 8.10 -8.03 -4.85
N ASP A 295 9.19 -7.48 -5.41
CA ASP A 295 10.13 -8.27 -6.19
C ASP A 295 11.07 -9.11 -5.30
N THR A 296 11.63 -10.18 -5.89
CA THR A 296 12.46 -11.14 -5.16
C THR A 296 13.78 -10.57 -4.65
N VAL A 297 14.34 -9.55 -5.30
CA VAL A 297 15.59 -8.89 -4.88
C VAL A 297 15.32 -8.07 -3.63
N THR A 298 14.27 -7.25 -3.67
CA THR A 298 13.81 -6.45 -2.51
C THR A 298 13.45 -7.36 -1.34
N MET A 299 12.70 -8.46 -1.59
CA MET A 299 12.37 -9.43 -0.55
C MET A 299 13.64 -10.05 0.07
N GLY A 300 14.63 -10.44 -0.75
CA GLY A 300 15.91 -10.95 -0.27
C GLY A 300 16.64 -9.95 0.63
N ALA A 301 16.65 -8.66 0.26
CA ALA A 301 17.25 -7.60 1.06
C ALA A 301 16.52 -7.38 2.39
N VAL A 302 15.18 -7.43 2.41
CA VAL A 302 14.37 -7.33 3.65
C VAL A 302 14.67 -8.51 4.58
N ILE A 303 14.70 -9.74 4.04
CA ILE A 303 15.03 -10.94 4.82
C ILE A 303 16.42 -10.81 5.44
N GLN A 304 17.42 -10.45 4.65
CA GLN A 304 18.80 -10.31 5.12
C GLN A 304 18.92 -9.25 6.22
N LYS A 305 18.35 -8.06 6.01
CA LYS A 305 18.34 -6.97 7.01
C LYS A 305 17.64 -7.40 8.31
N GLY A 306 16.50 -8.07 8.21
CA GLY A 306 15.76 -8.55 9.36
C GLY A 306 16.53 -9.64 10.14
N MET A 307 17.20 -10.56 9.44
CA MET A 307 18.03 -11.58 10.06
C MET A 307 19.24 -10.97 10.81
N ILE A 308 19.84 -9.91 10.26
CA ILE A 308 20.91 -9.15 10.93
C ILE A 308 20.36 -8.42 12.16
N ALA A 309 19.24 -7.70 12.02
CA ALA A 309 18.62 -6.96 13.13
C ALA A 309 18.23 -7.86 14.31
N ARG A 310 17.83 -9.10 14.03
CA ARG A 310 17.48 -10.12 15.03
C ARG A 310 18.68 -10.92 15.55
N GLY A 311 19.91 -10.56 15.16
CA GLY A 311 21.15 -11.24 15.58
C GLY A 311 21.28 -12.68 15.06
N ARG A 312 20.51 -13.08 14.01
CA ARG A 312 20.59 -14.41 13.40
C ARG A 312 21.69 -14.52 12.35
N ILE A 313 22.12 -13.40 11.78
CA ILE A 313 23.24 -13.28 10.84
C ILE A 313 24.12 -12.13 11.31
N MET A 314 25.41 -12.35 11.29
CA MET A 314 26.43 -11.33 11.52
C MET A 314 27.30 -11.23 10.27
N ASN A 315 27.41 -10.04 9.71
CA ASN A 315 28.33 -9.74 8.63
C ASN A 315 29.49 -8.92 9.18
N PHE A 316 30.73 -9.34 8.87
CA PHE A 316 31.92 -8.59 9.22
C PHE A 316 32.97 -8.70 8.12
N GLU A 317 33.78 -7.69 7.93
CA GLU A 317 34.93 -7.68 7.07
C GLU A 317 36.22 -7.74 7.93
N VAL A 318 37.21 -8.52 7.47
CA VAL A 318 38.50 -8.61 8.11
C VAL A 318 39.58 -8.39 7.05
N GLU A 319 40.38 -7.37 7.22
CA GLU A 319 41.61 -7.22 6.45
C GLU A 319 42.66 -8.18 6.98
N LEU A 320 43.16 -9.05 6.11
CA LEU A 320 44.18 -10.03 6.42
C LEU A 320 45.43 -9.81 5.58
N PRO A 321 46.63 -9.89 6.18
CA PRO A 321 47.86 -9.97 5.38
C PRO A 321 47.80 -11.20 4.46
N ASP A 322 48.26 -11.05 3.22
CA ASP A 322 48.32 -12.18 2.28
C ASP A 322 49.49 -13.12 2.64
N THR A 323 49.32 -13.83 3.77
CA THR A 323 50.28 -14.84 4.26
C THR A 323 49.55 -16.11 4.67
N PRO A 324 50.16 -17.29 4.49
CA PRO A 324 49.53 -18.56 4.84
C PRO A 324 49.09 -18.62 6.30
N GLY A 325 47.91 -19.20 6.56
CA GLY A 325 47.39 -19.44 7.90
C GLY A 325 46.56 -18.30 8.52
N GLN A 326 46.44 -17.13 7.93
CA GLN A 326 45.65 -16.02 8.50
C GLN A 326 44.17 -16.35 8.58
N LEU A 327 43.59 -16.97 7.55
CA LEU A 327 42.18 -17.38 7.57
C LEU A 327 41.88 -18.39 8.69
N VAL A 328 42.84 -19.29 8.96
CA VAL A 328 42.72 -20.26 10.07
C VAL A 328 42.64 -19.55 11.42
N LYS A 329 43.42 -18.48 11.63
CA LYS A 329 43.35 -17.70 12.87
C LYS A 329 41.97 -17.07 13.08
N VAL A 330 41.41 -16.48 12.02
CA VAL A 330 40.04 -15.90 12.08
C VAL A 330 39.00 -17.00 12.37
N ALA A 331 39.05 -18.11 11.65
CA ALA A 331 38.14 -19.22 11.86
C ALA A 331 38.21 -19.79 13.29
N THR A 332 39.41 -19.86 13.85
CA THR A 332 39.64 -20.36 15.24
C THR A 332 39.08 -19.37 16.28
N LEU A 333 39.10 -18.07 16.00
CA LEU A 333 38.50 -17.06 16.89
C LEU A 333 36.99 -17.06 16.87
N LEU A 334 36.37 -17.52 15.77
CA LEU A 334 34.91 -17.56 15.57
C LEU A 334 34.28 -18.88 16.03
N ALA A 335 35.10 -19.92 16.22
CA ALA A 335 34.68 -21.25 16.70
C ALA A 335 34.60 -21.31 18.20
#